data_2d79178389d7a7d0ce44120e2017da79
#
_entry.id   2d79178389d7a7d0ce44120e2017da79
#
_cell.length_a   1.000
_cell.length_b   1.000
_cell.length_c   1.000
_cell.angle_alpha   90.00
_cell.angle_beta   90.00
_cell.angle_gamma   90.00
#
_symmetry.space_group_name_H-M   'P 1'
#
loop_
_entity.id
_entity.type
_entity.pdbx_description
1 polymer ?
#
loop_
_entity_poly.entity_id
_entity_poly.type
_entity_poly.pdbx_seq_one_letter_code
_entity_poly.pdbx_strand_id
1 'polypeptide(L)'
;MRRWLPSPILSIGLLLIWLMLNQSLALGHWLLGGVLAIVAPVLARPLQPHGYARITRPLALFRLLGMSAIEIMRSCFNVSQIILFRRADGVNSQFIRIPLDLHSPHGLALLSCLINMTPGTVWVDLLPERHELLLHVFDLHDERWWVETIKTRYERPIIELFEAPPAPGQGGKA
;
A
#
# COMPACT_ATOMS: atom_id res chain seq x y z
N MET A 1 23.99 4.79 -20.38
CA MET A 1 23.23 3.91 -21.28
C MET A 1 21.73 4.04 -20.93
N ARG A 2 20.94 4.64 -21.80
CA ARG A 2 19.49 4.78 -21.63
C ARG A 2 18.87 3.37 -21.74
N ARG A 3 18.48 2.79 -20.62
CA ARG A 3 17.72 1.53 -20.64
C ARG A 3 16.39 1.81 -21.32
N TRP A 4 16.14 1.20 -22.46
CA TRP A 4 14.90 1.34 -23.25
C TRP A 4 13.67 0.90 -22.45
N LEU A 5 13.82 -0.07 -21.58
CA LEU A 5 12.79 -0.55 -20.66
C LEU A 5 13.06 0.00 -19.25
N PRO A 6 12.14 0.79 -18.66
CA PRO A 6 12.32 1.37 -17.33
C PRO A 6 12.39 0.29 -16.22
N SER A 7 11.65 -0.80 -16.39
CA SER A 7 11.62 -1.92 -15.43
C SER A 7 11.24 -3.22 -16.15
N PRO A 8 12.21 -4.10 -16.47
CA PRO A 8 11.92 -5.37 -17.13
C PRO A 8 11.02 -6.27 -16.26
N ILE A 9 11.16 -6.21 -14.94
CA ILE A 9 10.34 -6.98 -14.01
C ILE A 9 8.86 -6.56 -14.12
N LEU A 10 8.58 -5.26 -14.20
CA LEU A 10 7.23 -4.74 -14.38
C LEU A 10 6.62 -5.18 -15.71
N SER A 11 7.40 -5.13 -16.80
CA SER A 11 6.94 -5.56 -18.11
C SER A 11 6.59 -7.05 -18.13
N ILE A 12 7.45 -7.90 -17.56
CA ILE A 12 7.17 -9.35 -17.44
C ILE A 12 5.94 -9.59 -16.58
N GLY A 13 5.83 -8.91 -15.44
CA GLY A 13 4.67 -8.99 -14.54
C GLY A 13 3.36 -8.61 -15.23
N LEU A 14 3.36 -7.52 -15.99
CA LEU A 14 2.17 -7.07 -16.76
C LEU A 14 1.77 -8.08 -17.83
N LEU A 15 2.74 -8.66 -18.55
CA LEU A 15 2.45 -9.69 -19.54
C LEU A 15 1.85 -10.94 -18.91
N LEU A 16 2.41 -11.40 -17.79
CA LEU A 16 1.89 -12.56 -17.06
C LEU A 16 0.48 -12.31 -16.55
N ILE A 17 0.23 -11.15 -15.94
CA ILE A 17 -1.10 -10.75 -15.46
C ILE A 17 -2.08 -10.69 -16.64
N TRP A 18 -1.68 -10.12 -17.79
CA TRP A 18 -2.51 -10.07 -18.99
C TRP A 18 -2.94 -11.46 -19.47
N LEU A 19 -1.99 -12.40 -19.58
CA LEU A 19 -2.27 -13.76 -20.01
C LEU A 19 -3.15 -14.51 -19.02
N MET A 20 -2.92 -14.33 -17.71
CA MET A 20 -3.75 -14.93 -16.66
C MET A 20 -5.19 -14.41 -16.68
N LEU A 21 -5.38 -13.10 -16.82
CA LEU A 21 -6.71 -12.49 -16.86
C LEU A 21 -7.53 -12.94 -18.08
N ASN A 22 -6.85 -13.09 -19.23
CA ASN A 22 -7.52 -13.54 -20.45
C ASN A 22 -7.68 -15.07 -20.54
N GLN A 23 -7.04 -15.83 -19.64
CA GLN A 23 -7.07 -17.30 -19.63
C GLN A 23 -6.80 -17.93 -21.02
N SER A 24 -6.02 -17.27 -21.86
CA SER A 24 -5.77 -17.64 -23.24
C SER A 24 -4.32 -17.44 -23.61
N LEU A 25 -3.73 -18.46 -24.23
CA LEU A 25 -2.37 -18.45 -24.77
C LEU A 25 -2.35 -18.24 -26.29
N ALA A 26 -3.44 -17.76 -26.88
CA ALA A 26 -3.50 -17.47 -28.30
C ALA A 26 -2.49 -16.38 -28.70
N LEU A 27 -1.91 -16.50 -29.89
CA LEU A 27 -0.87 -15.61 -30.40
C LEU A 27 -1.25 -14.12 -30.32
N GLY A 28 -2.54 -13.79 -30.54
CA GLY A 28 -3.05 -12.44 -30.41
C GLY A 28 -2.87 -11.85 -29.02
N HIS A 29 -3.06 -12.64 -27.95
CA HIS A 29 -2.86 -12.19 -26.57
C HIS A 29 -1.38 -12.00 -26.21
N TRP A 30 -0.49 -12.81 -26.79
CA TRP A 30 0.96 -12.60 -26.66
C TRP A 30 1.40 -11.30 -27.31
N LEU A 31 0.91 -11.00 -28.53
CA LEU A 31 1.25 -9.78 -29.25
C LEU A 31 0.70 -8.55 -28.54
N LEU A 32 -0.60 -8.55 -28.23
CA LEU A 32 -1.24 -7.41 -27.55
C LEU A 32 -0.68 -7.22 -26.13
N GLY A 33 -0.57 -8.27 -25.35
CA GLY A 33 0.01 -8.24 -24.02
C GLY A 33 1.47 -7.79 -24.03
N GLY A 34 2.25 -8.22 -25.01
CA GLY A 34 3.63 -7.78 -25.21
C GLY A 34 3.73 -6.27 -25.51
N VAL A 35 2.88 -5.76 -26.39
CA VAL A 35 2.80 -4.33 -26.67
C VAL A 35 2.42 -3.55 -25.41
N LEU A 36 1.38 -3.96 -24.69
CA LEU A 36 0.96 -3.31 -23.45
C LEU A 36 2.03 -3.36 -22.36
N ALA A 37 2.72 -4.49 -22.22
CA ALA A 37 3.80 -4.68 -21.27
C ALA A 37 5.02 -3.78 -21.51
N ILE A 38 5.20 -3.30 -22.75
CA ILE A 38 6.25 -2.34 -23.11
C ILE A 38 5.75 -0.91 -23.01
N VAL A 39 4.58 -0.62 -23.59
CA VAL A 39 4.03 0.73 -23.70
C VAL A 39 3.63 1.28 -22.32
N ALA A 40 2.94 0.50 -21.49
CA ALA A 40 2.44 0.97 -20.20
C ALA A 40 3.58 1.43 -19.25
N PRO A 41 4.67 0.68 -19.03
CA PRO A 41 5.80 1.17 -18.22
C PRO A 41 6.51 2.39 -18.81
N VAL A 42 6.53 2.54 -20.12
CA VAL A 42 7.13 3.72 -20.77
C VAL A 42 6.28 4.96 -20.53
N LEU A 43 4.95 4.86 -20.69
CA LEU A 43 4.02 5.97 -20.42
C LEU A 43 3.96 6.31 -18.92
N ALA A 44 4.11 5.33 -18.05
CA ALA A 44 4.10 5.52 -16.60
C ALA A 44 5.42 6.09 -16.03
N ARG A 45 6.46 6.28 -16.85
CA ARG A 45 7.76 6.84 -16.39
C ARG A 45 7.64 8.14 -15.59
N PRO A 46 6.84 9.14 -16.00
CA PRO A 46 6.73 10.40 -15.27
C PRO A 46 6.09 10.23 -13.89
N LEU A 47 5.32 9.16 -13.69
CA LEU A 47 4.63 8.86 -12.44
C LEU A 47 5.50 8.03 -11.48
N GLN A 48 6.63 7.48 -11.95
CA GLN A 48 7.50 6.68 -11.12
C GLN A 48 8.31 7.57 -10.17
N PRO A 49 8.34 7.26 -8.87
CA PRO A 49 9.20 7.96 -7.92
C PRO A 49 10.67 7.86 -8.34
N HIS A 50 11.42 8.93 -8.15
CA HIS A 50 12.85 8.94 -8.44
C HIS A 50 13.59 8.01 -7.47
N GLY A 51 14.10 6.91 -7.99
CA GLY A 51 14.85 5.90 -7.24
C GLY A 51 14.17 4.53 -7.20
N TYR A 52 14.98 3.48 -7.11
CA TYR A 52 14.48 2.12 -6.88
C TYR A 52 14.18 1.94 -5.39
N ALA A 53 13.04 1.33 -5.10
CA ALA A 53 12.75 0.87 -3.75
C ALA A 53 13.85 -0.09 -3.29
N ARG A 54 14.71 0.35 -2.38
CA ARG A 54 15.69 -0.52 -1.75
C ARG A 54 15.03 -1.17 -0.55
N ILE A 55 14.62 -2.42 -0.69
CA ILE A 55 14.17 -3.23 0.43
C ILE A 55 15.43 -3.63 1.22
N THR A 56 15.61 -3.01 2.39
CA THR A 56 16.77 -3.23 3.24
C THR A 56 16.69 -4.55 4.01
N ARG A 57 15.45 -5.01 4.31
CA ARG A 57 15.21 -6.20 5.14
C ARG A 57 14.07 -7.05 4.57
N PRO A 58 14.35 -8.01 3.67
CA PRO A 58 13.29 -8.83 3.05
C PRO A 58 12.48 -9.65 4.05
N LEU A 59 13.10 -10.10 5.17
CA LEU A 59 12.41 -10.84 6.22
C LEU A 59 11.35 -9.96 6.93
N ALA A 60 11.62 -8.67 7.11
CA ALA A 60 10.65 -7.72 7.67
C ALA A 60 9.42 -7.55 6.74
N LEU A 61 9.63 -7.60 5.41
CA LEU A 61 8.53 -7.59 4.45
C LEU A 61 7.62 -8.81 4.61
N PHE A 62 8.19 -10.01 4.69
CA PHE A 62 7.40 -11.23 4.89
C PHE A 62 6.62 -11.20 6.21
N ARG A 63 7.24 -10.69 7.27
CA ARG A 63 6.57 -10.52 8.56
C ARG A 63 5.42 -9.50 8.46
N LEU A 64 5.63 -8.36 7.81
CA LEU A 64 4.60 -7.34 7.59
C LEU A 64 3.43 -7.91 6.80
N LEU A 65 3.70 -8.61 5.68
CA LEU A 65 2.65 -9.22 4.85
C LEU A 65 1.88 -10.31 5.63
N GLY A 66 2.56 -11.14 6.41
CA GLY A 66 1.92 -12.15 7.24
C GLY A 66 1.02 -11.53 8.33
N MET A 67 1.49 -10.50 9.04
CA MET A 67 0.68 -9.76 10.00
C MET A 67 -0.52 -9.09 9.33
N SER A 68 -0.31 -8.43 8.19
CA SER A 68 -1.38 -7.78 7.43
C SER A 68 -2.42 -8.79 6.95
N ALA A 69 -2.02 -9.96 6.48
CA ALA A 69 -2.94 -11.02 6.05
C ALA A 69 -3.86 -11.46 7.21
N ILE A 70 -3.30 -11.64 8.41
CA ILE A 70 -4.08 -12.01 9.60
C ILE A 70 -5.07 -10.88 9.96
N GLU A 71 -4.63 -9.63 9.94
CA GLU A 71 -5.52 -8.48 10.23
C GLU A 71 -6.62 -8.33 9.17
N ILE A 72 -6.32 -8.54 7.90
CA ILE A 72 -7.30 -8.53 6.80
C ILE A 72 -8.36 -9.62 7.05
N MET A 73 -7.94 -10.85 7.35
CA MET A 73 -8.87 -11.95 7.64
C MET A 73 -9.75 -11.65 8.85
N ARG A 74 -9.16 -11.12 9.91
CA ARG A 74 -9.90 -10.71 11.11
C ARG A 74 -10.90 -9.59 10.79
N SER A 75 -10.48 -8.60 10.00
CA SER A 75 -11.34 -7.49 9.59
C SER A 75 -12.48 -7.96 8.67
N CYS A 76 -12.20 -8.86 7.71
CA CYS A 76 -13.24 -9.51 6.90
C CYS A 76 -14.31 -10.15 7.76
N PHE A 77 -13.89 -10.91 8.80
CA PHE A 77 -14.84 -11.58 9.69
C PHE A 77 -15.67 -10.58 10.50
N ASN A 78 -15.03 -9.56 11.09
CA ASN A 78 -15.70 -8.54 11.87
C ASN A 78 -16.71 -7.74 11.03
N VAL A 79 -16.31 -7.27 9.85
CA VAL A 79 -17.20 -6.51 8.96
C VAL A 79 -18.34 -7.38 8.47
N SER A 80 -18.09 -8.65 8.14
CA SER A 80 -19.14 -9.60 7.78
C SER A 80 -20.16 -9.81 8.92
N GLN A 81 -19.70 -9.91 10.16
CA GLN A 81 -20.59 -9.99 11.31
C GLN A 81 -21.43 -8.71 11.48
N ILE A 82 -20.83 -7.54 11.30
CA ILE A 82 -21.55 -6.27 11.39
C ILE A 82 -22.65 -6.22 10.33
N ILE A 83 -22.32 -6.55 9.07
CA ILE A 83 -23.28 -6.52 7.95
C ILE A 83 -24.41 -7.54 8.14
N LEU A 84 -24.10 -8.75 8.64
CA LEU A 84 -25.09 -9.81 8.77
C LEU A 84 -25.97 -9.69 10.01
N PHE A 85 -25.44 -9.15 11.11
CA PHE A 85 -26.11 -9.22 12.41
C PHE A 85 -26.42 -7.86 13.04
N ARG A 86 -25.80 -6.76 12.61
CA ARG A 86 -26.12 -5.41 13.09
C ARG A 86 -27.07 -4.69 12.14
N ARG A 87 -27.99 -3.88 12.71
CA ARG A 87 -28.77 -2.94 11.93
C ARG A 87 -27.90 -1.77 11.51
N ALA A 88 -28.16 -1.22 10.32
CA ALA A 88 -27.40 -0.11 9.74
C ALA A 88 -27.31 1.15 10.67
N ASP A 89 -28.33 1.34 11.51
CA ASP A 89 -28.42 2.48 12.44
C ASP A 89 -27.39 2.44 13.59
N GLY A 90 -26.65 1.34 13.76
CA GLY A 90 -25.63 1.18 14.81
C GLY A 90 -24.19 1.34 14.35
N VAL A 91 -23.95 1.70 13.08
CA VAL A 91 -22.61 1.85 12.52
C VAL A 91 -22.15 3.30 12.62
N ASN A 92 -21.01 3.53 13.29
CA ASN A 92 -20.43 4.86 13.45
C ASN A 92 -19.29 5.09 12.44
N SER A 93 -19.66 5.50 11.23
CA SER A 93 -18.71 5.76 10.15
C SER A 93 -18.15 7.17 10.21
N GLN A 94 -16.82 7.31 10.30
CA GLN A 94 -16.16 8.61 10.48
C GLN A 94 -14.85 8.71 9.71
N PHE A 95 -14.41 9.96 9.50
CA PHE A 95 -13.09 10.29 9.00
C PHE A 95 -12.16 10.65 10.17
N ILE A 96 -10.98 10.06 10.17
CA ILE A 96 -9.92 10.39 11.14
C ILE A 96 -8.66 10.88 10.43
N ARG A 97 -7.86 11.67 11.12
CA ARG A 97 -6.58 12.18 10.63
C ARG A 97 -5.46 11.53 11.40
N ILE A 98 -4.51 10.95 10.68
CA ILE A 98 -3.37 10.25 11.26
C ILE A 98 -2.10 10.94 10.80
N PRO A 99 -1.34 11.58 11.71
CA PRO A 99 -0.04 12.15 11.35
C PRO A 99 0.93 11.03 10.98
N LEU A 100 1.57 11.13 9.81
CA LEU A 100 2.52 10.14 9.33
C LEU A 100 3.96 10.64 9.49
N ASP A 101 4.86 9.75 9.88
CA ASP A 101 6.32 9.96 9.90
C ASP A 101 6.99 9.35 8.65
N LEU A 102 6.23 8.58 7.87
CA LEU A 102 6.67 7.88 6.67
C LEU A 102 6.77 8.84 5.48
N HIS A 103 7.98 9.06 4.95
CA HIS A 103 8.24 9.99 3.86
C HIS A 103 8.52 9.29 2.52
N SER A 104 8.91 8.01 2.55
CA SER A 104 9.21 7.24 1.35
C SER A 104 7.97 7.07 0.46
N PRO A 105 8.02 7.49 -0.82
CA PRO A 105 6.90 7.30 -1.75
C PRO A 105 6.50 5.82 -1.94
N HIS A 106 7.49 4.92 -1.91
CA HIS A 106 7.24 3.48 -2.00
C HIS A 106 6.61 2.94 -0.72
N GLY A 107 7.02 3.48 0.44
CA GLY A 107 6.41 3.17 1.72
C GLY A 107 4.97 3.63 1.80
N LEU A 108 4.67 4.87 1.39
CA LEU A 108 3.30 5.41 1.31
C LEU A 108 2.42 4.58 0.37
N ALA A 109 2.94 4.17 -0.79
CA ALA A 109 2.22 3.29 -1.70
C ALA A 109 1.92 1.93 -1.07
N LEU A 110 2.87 1.32 -0.37
CA LEU A 110 2.64 0.06 0.34
C LEU A 110 1.61 0.24 1.46
N LEU A 111 1.72 1.30 2.26
CA LEU A 111 0.77 1.61 3.34
C LEU A 111 -0.65 1.79 2.79
N SER A 112 -0.81 2.55 1.70
CA SER A 112 -2.13 2.76 1.07
C SER A 112 -2.73 1.45 0.54
N CYS A 113 -1.90 0.57 -0.06
CA CYS A 113 -2.34 -0.76 -0.48
C CYS A 113 -2.84 -1.60 0.71
N LEU A 114 -2.08 -1.67 1.80
CA LEU A 114 -2.44 -2.47 2.97
C LEU A 114 -3.72 -1.97 3.64
N ILE A 115 -3.89 -0.65 3.76
CA ILE A 115 -5.11 -0.02 4.30
C ILE A 115 -6.32 -0.35 3.42
N ASN A 116 -6.20 -0.16 2.09
CA ASN A 116 -7.32 -0.40 1.17
C ASN A 116 -7.64 -1.90 0.97
N MET A 117 -6.70 -2.80 1.26
CA MET A 117 -6.97 -4.24 1.30
C MET A 117 -7.69 -4.69 2.57
N THR A 118 -7.74 -3.84 3.61
CA THR A 118 -8.39 -4.15 4.88
C THR A 118 -9.85 -3.69 4.84
N PRO A 119 -10.85 -4.59 4.87
CA PRO A 119 -12.26 -4.20 4.90
C PRO A 119 -12.58 -3.28 6.07
N GLY A 120 -13.43 -2.27 5.82
CA GLY A 120 -13.83 -1.30 6.84
C GLY A 120 -12.91 -0.09 6.97
N THR A 121 -11.84 0.00 6.19
CA THR A 121 -11.00 1.18 6.09
C THR A 121 -10.77 1.60 4.64
N VAL A 122 -10.70 2.91 4.40
CA VAL A 122 -10.40 3.47 3.07
C VAL A 122 -9.40 4.61 3.24
N TRP A 123 -8.28 4.53 2.53
CA TRP A 123 -7.37 5.65 2.32
C TRP A 123 -8.07 6.68 1.44
N VAL A 124 -8.35 7.86 1.97
CA VAL A 124 -9.06 8.92 1.23
C VAL A 124 -8.08 9.88 0.58
N ASP A 125 -7.17 10.43 1.37
CA ASP A 125 -6.20 11.41 0.88
C ASP A 125 -4.97 11.47 1.80
N LEU A 126 -3.88 12.02 1.25
CA LEU A 126 -2.71 12.41 2.02
C LEU A 126 -2.62 13.94 1.99
N LEU A 127 -2.81 14.58 3.14
CA LEU A 127 -2.76 16.04 3.28
C LEU A 127 -1.29 16.50 3.31
N PRO A 128 -0.75 17.07 2.20
CA PRO A 128 0.69 17.32 2.09
C PRO A 128 1.18 18.41 3.05
N GLU A 129 0.34 19.39 3.38
CA GLU A 129 0.70 20.52 4.24
C GLU A 129 1.02 20.09 5.68
N ARG A 130 0.36 19.04 6.17
CA ARG A 130 0.49 18.55 7.55
C ARG A 130 1.11 17.15 7.61
N HIS A 131 1.33 16.54 6.45
CA HIS A 131 1.77 15.14 6.35
C HIS A 131 0.85 14.17 7.10
N GLU A 132 -0.46 14.38 6.94
CA GLU A 132 -1.52 13.61 7.61
C GLU A 132 -2.27 12.74 6.60
N LEU A 133 -2.51 11.49 6.98
CA LEU A 133 -3.42 10.60 6.27
C LEU A 133 -4.85 10.89 6.68
N LEU A 134 -5.72 11.16 5.71
CA LEU A 134 -7.17 11.15 5.90
C LEU A 134 -7.69 9.74 5.66
N LEU A 135 -8.13 9.09 6.74
CA LEU A 135 -8.63 7.72 6.74
C LEU A 135 -10.13 7.71 7.02
N HIS A 136 -10.90 7.01 6.18
CA HIS A 136 -12.29 6.69 6.48
C HIS A 136 -12.37 5.33 7.18
N VAL A 137 -13.06 5.30 8.33
CA VAL A 137 -13.29 4.08 9.11
C VAL A 137 -14.79 3.79 9.15
N PHE A 138 -15.17 2.58 8.77
CA PHE A 138 -16.57 2.14 8.67
C PHE A 138 -17.29 2.09 10.03
N ASP A 139 -16.60 1.64 11.08
CA ASP A 139 -17.16 1.58 12.43
C ASP A 139 -16.11 2.04 13.45
N LEU A 140 -16.14 3.33 13.77
CA LEU A 140 -15.18 3.98 14.65
C LEU A 140 -15.66 3.93 16.10
N HIS A 141 -14.96 3.17 16.94
CA HIS A 141 -15.21 3.12 18.38
C HIS A 141 -14.16 3.92 19.17
N ASP A 142 -12.91 3.91 18.74
CA ASP A 142 -11.78 4.60 19.37
C ASP A 142 -10.78 5.09 18.33
N GLU A 143 -10.70 6.41 18.16
CA GLU A 143 -9.78 7.05 17.25
C GLU A 143 -8.32 6.82 17.64
N ARG A 144 -8.00 6.87 18.93
CA ARG A 144 -6.62 6.70 19.43
C ARG A 144 -6.10 5.31 19.13
N TRP A 145 -6.95 4.30 19.25
CA TRP A 145 -6.60 2.92 18.92
C TRP A 145 -6.24 2.77 17.44
N TRP A 146 -6.98 3.45 16.56
CA TRP A 146 -6.69 3.44 15.11
C TRP A 146 -5.37 4.12 14.80
N VAL A 147 -5.12 5.31 15.37
CA VAL A 147 -3.85 6.04 15.20
C VAL A 147 -2.69 5.15 15.66
N GLU A 148 -2.75 4.58 16.85
CA GLU A 148 -1.71 3.71 17.40
C GLU A 148 -1.50 2.43 16.56
N THR A 149 -2.59 1.82 16.11
CA THR A 149 -2.52 0.62 15.25
C THR A 149 -1.83 0.91 13.93
N ILE A 150 -2.21 1.98 13.24
CA ILE A 150 -1.56 2.36 11.97
C ILE A 150 -0.08 2.67 12.19
N LYS A 151 0.24 3.45 13.21
CA LYS A 151 1.60 3.83 13.54
C LYS A 151 2.51 2.64 13.88
N THR A 152 2.04 1.75 14.74
CA THR A 152 2.90 0.69 15.29
C THR A 152 2.92 -0.55 14.41
N ARG A 153 1.77 -0.95 13.83
CA ARG A 153 1.66 -2.21 13.08
C ARG A 153 1.98 -2.08 11.60
N TYR A 154 1.78 -0.90 11.01
CA TYR A 154 1.98 -0.69 9.57
C TYR A 154 3.11 0.29 9.29
N GLU A 155 3.01 1.52 9.78
CA GLU A 155 3.96 2.58 9.43
C GLU A 155 5.38 2.26 9.88
N ARG A 156 5.58 1.91 11.14
CA ARG A 156 6.92 1.62 11.69
C ARG A 156 7.66 0.51 10.96
N PRO A 157 7.06 -0.67 10.68
CA PRO A 157 7.70 -1.69 9.87
C PRO A 157 8.00 -1.25 8.43
N ILE A 158 7.17 -0.37 7.86
CA ILE A 158 7.38 0.17 6.51
C ILE A 158 8.55 1.14 6.49
N ILE A 159 8.68 2.00 7.51
CA ILE A 159 9.85 2.88 7.67
C ILE A 159 11.13 2.03 7.76
N GLU A 160 11.13 0.95 8.55
CA GLU A 160 12.27 0.03 8.65
C GLU A 160 12.62 -0.66 7.33
N LEU A 161 11.64 -0.82 6.41
CA LEU A 161 11.85 -1.44 5.10
C LEU A 161 12.45 -0.48 4.07
N PHE A 162 12.00 0.77 4.05
CA PHE A 162 12.29 1.71 2.96
C PHE A 162 13.15 2.90 3.38
N GLU A 163 13.16 3.24 4.66
CA GLU A 163 13.93 4.35 5.19
C GLU A 163 15.14 3.80 5.97
N ALA A 164 16.32 4.30 5.67
CA ALA A 164 17.50 3.97 6.49
C ALA A 164 17.28 4.52 7.90
N PRO A 165 17.66 3.78 8.97
CA PRO A 165 17.62 4.35 10.30
C PRO A 165 18.39 5.68 10.31
N PRO A 166 17.91 6.74 11.00
CA PRO A 166 18.64 7.99 11.10
C PRO A 166 20.05 7.69 11.61
N ALA A 167 21.05 8.22 10.92
CA ALA A 167 22.45 8.03 11.32
C ALA A 167 22.61 8.44 12.79
N PRO A 168 23.26 7.64 13.63
CA PRO A 168 23.48 7.99 15.02
C PRO A 168 24.26 9.30 15.09
N GLY A 169 23.62 10.44 15.40
CA GLY A 169 24.26 11.74 15.52
C GLY A 169 23.46 12.96 15.05
N GLN A 170 22.28 12.83 14.47
CA GLN A 170 21.48 14.00 14.02
C GLN A 170 20.30 14.37 14.93
N GLY A 171 20.18 13.78 16.09
CA GLY A 171 19.22 14.16 17.12
C GLY A 171 19.83 15.16 18.09
N GLY A 172 19.91 16.44 17.70
CA GLY A 172 20.35 17.45 18.67
C GLY A 172 20.87 18.73 18.02
N LYS A 173 19.98 19.51 17.42
CA LYS A 173 20.11 20.99 17.38
C LYS A 173 18.70 21.54 17.15
N ALA A 174 18.03 21.80 18.25
CA ALA A 174 16.92 22.74 18.32
C ALA A 174 17.49 24.13 18.48
#